data_77f24ae6621d7be5b2931e8d196540a1
#
_entry.id   77f24ae6621d7be5b2931e8d196540a1
#
_cell.length_a   1.000
_cell.length_b   1.000
_cell.length_c   1.000
_cell.angle_alpha   90.00
_cell.angle_beta   90.00
_cell.angle_gamma   90.00
#
_symmetry.space_group_name_H-M   'P 1'
#
loop_
_entity.id
_entity.type
_entity.pdbx_description
1 polymer ?
#
loop_
_entity_poly.entity_id
_entity_poly.type
_entity_poly.pdbx_seq_one_letter_code
_entity_poly.pdbx_strand_id
1 'polypeptide(L)'
;MSEGFDCHYGEEEFRAVATGIEAIRAVLTGADVHARERLLFYLDWYMDPYYGKDLSAMAAPLTELLQEVAVTDKNAGVVEEALHLLEAYTKGPYAILEKNADQVPEEFRPTVLYLLDPDNW
;
A
#
# COMPACT_ATOMS: atom_id res chain seq x y z
N MET A 1 -7.14 9.75 -27.68
CA MET A 1 -7.01 9.68 -27.01
C MET A 1 -6.18 9.54 -26.24
N SER A 2 -5.87 9.71 -25.76
CA SER A 2 -5.09 9.73 -25.02
C SER A 2 -4.71 8.81 -24.44
N GLU A 3 -4.74 8.19 -24.54
CA GLU A 3 -4.50 7.31 -24.09
C GLU A 3 -3.49 7.04 -23.37
N GLY A 4 -2.77 7.04 -23.45
CA GLY A 4 -1.70 6.65 -22.80
C GLY A 4 -1.66 6.83 -21.39
N PHE A 5 -1.90 7.81 -20.87
CA PHE A 5 -1.74 7.97 -19.53
C PHE A 5 -2.73 7.40 -18.73
N ASP A 6 -3.63 7.00 -19.27
CA ASP A 6 -4.59 6.37 -18.48
C ASP A 6 -4.14 5.11 -17.94
N CYS A 7 -3.03 4.62 -18.27
CA CYS A 7 -2.58 3.38 -17.69
C CYS A 7 -2.27 3.50 -16.23
N HIS A 8 -2.25 4.68 -15.66
CA HIS A 8 -1.88 4.75 -14.29
C HIS A 8 -3.00 4.37 -13.40
N TYR A 9 -3.95 5.21 -13.24
CA TYR A 9 -5.07 4.94 -12.36
C TYR A 9 -6.16 5.90 -12.80
N GLY A 10 -7.38 5.61 -12.43
CA GLY A 10 -8.47 6.40 -12.91
C GLY A 10 -9.67 6.33 -12.01
N GLU A 11 -10.82 6.29 -12.63
CA GLU A 11 -12.06 6.41 -11.91
C GLU A 11 -12.32 5.26 -10.95
N GLU A 12 -11.87 4.05 -11.31
CA GLU A 12 -12.09 2.89 -10.45
C GLU A 12 -11.33 3.03 -9.13
N GLU A 13 -10.09 3.48 -9.22
CA GLU A 13 -9.28 3.66 -8.03
C GLU A 13 -9.81 4.80 -7.18
N PHE A 14 -10.21 5.89 -7.82
CA PHE A 14 -10.81 7.00 -7.10
C PHE A 14 -12.07 6.54 -6.36
N ARG A 15 -12.91 5.75 -7.05
CA ARG A 15 -14.15 5.28 -6.45
C ARG A 15 -13.91 4.36 -5.26
N ALA A 16 -12.90 3.48 -5.37
CA ALA A 16 -12.58 2.56 -4.29
C ALA A 16 -12.16 3.33 -3.04
N VAL A 17 -11.29 4.33 -3.21
CA VAL A 17 -10.83 5.11 -2.06
C VAL A 17 -11.98 5.92 -1.48
N ALA A 18 -12.82 6.51 -2.34
CA ALA A 18 -13.95 7.30 -1.87
C ALA A 18 -14.97 6.44 -1.12
N THR A 19 -15.10 5.17 -1.49
CA THR A 19 -16.04 4.27 -0.83
C THR A 19 -15.55 3.85 0.55
N GLY A 20 -14.24 3.62 0.69
CA GLY A 20 -13.69 3.33 1.99
C GLY A 20 -12.78 2.11 2.02
N ILE A 21 -12.34 1.76 3.22
CA ILE A 21 -11.31 0.74 3.40
C ILE A 21 -11.73 -0.64 2.88
N GLU A 22 -13.01 -0.99 2.97
CA GLU A 22 -13.42 -2.30 2.50
C GLU A 22 -13.35 -2.42 0.98
N ALA A 23 -13.64 -1.32 0.27
CA ALA A 23 -13.49 -1.32 -1.18
C ALA A 23 -12.02 -1.39 -1.57
N ILE A 24 -11.16 -0.70 -0.83
CA ILE A 24 -9.72 -0.75 -1.06
C ILE A 24 -9.23 -2.19 -0.84
N ARG A 25 -9.68 -2.82 0.25
CA ARG A 25 -9.30 -4.19 0.55
C ARG A 25 -9.72 -5.14 -0.57
N ALA A 26 -10.94 -4.96 -1.08
CA ALA A 26 -11.46 -5.84 -2.12
C ALA A 26 -10.55 -5.80 -3.36
N VAL A 27 -10.04 -4.62 -3.72
CA VAL A 27 -9.15 -4.51 -4.86
C VAL A 27 -7.79 -5.11 -4.55
N LEU A 28 -7.22 -4.78 -3.38
CA LEU A 28 -5.86 -5.22 -3.05
C LEU A 28 -5.77 -6.71 -2.75
N THR A 29 -6.89 -7.36 -2.46
CA THR A 29 -6.89 -8.82 -2.27
C THR A 29 -7.51 -9.54 -3.46
N GLY A 30 -7.85 -8.81 -4.53
CA GLY A 30 -8.43 -9.41 -5.72
C GLY A 30 -7.39 -10.07 -6.60
N ALA A 31 -7.85 -10.75 -7.64
CA ALA A 31 -6.98 -11.54 -8.50
C ALA A 31 -6.24 -10.72 -9.56
N ASP A 32 -6.70 -9.51 -9.85
CA ASP A 32 -6.15 -8.71 -10.94
C ASP A 32 -4.94 -7.93 -10.44
N VAL A 33 -3.73 -8.38 -10.83
CA VAL A 33 -2.50 -7.76 -10.37
C VAL A 33 -2.39 -6.32 -10.84
N HIS A 34 -2.89 -6.03 -12.05
CA HIS A 34 -2.82 -4.65 -12.55
C HIS A 34 -3.72 -3.73 -11.75
N ALA A 35 -4.87 -4.23 -11.32
CA ALA A 35 -5.75 -3.43 -10.46
C ALA A 35 -5.08 -3.14 -9.12
N ARG A 36 -4.38 -4.14 -8.57
CA ARG A 36 -3.67 -3.94 -7.31
C ARG A 36 -2.57 -2.88 -7.48
N GLU A 37 -1.80 -2.98 -8.57
CA GLU A 37 -0.74 -2.01 -8.82
C GLU A 37 -1.29 -0.59 -9.00
N ARG A 38 -2.34 -0.47 -9.79
CA ARG A 38 -2.92 0.87 -10.03
C ARG A 38 -3.42 1.50 -8.75
N LEU A 39 -4.05 0.69 -7.90
CA LEU A 39 -4.57 1.25 -6.66
C LEU A 39 -3.43 1.70 -5.74
N LEU A 40 -2.35 0.93 -5.68
CA LEU A 40 -1.21 1.33 -4.86
C LEU A 40 -0.58 2.62 -5.39
N PHE A 41 -0.48 2.78 -6.71
CA PHE A 41 0.02 4.02 -7.28
C PHE A 41 -0.91 5.19 -6.97
N TYR A 42 -2.21 4.95 -7.00
CA TYR A 42 -3.17 6.00 -6.64
C TYR A 42 -3.01 6.37 -5.16
N LEU A 43 -2.79 5.38 -4.30
CA LEU A 43 -2.60 5.64 -2.88
C LEU A 43 -1.32 6.41 -2.62
N ASP A 44 -0.29 6.21 -3.43
CA ASP A 44 0.95 6.97 -3.30
C ASP A 44 0.66 8.47 -3.44
N TRP A 45 -0.20 8.82 -4.38
CA TRP A 45 -0.62 10.20 -4.52
C TRP A 45 -1.56 10.63 -3.40
N TYR A 46 -2.52 9.77 -3.06
CA TYR A 46 -3.56 10.11 -2.10
C TYR A 46 -3.00 10.31 -0.69
N MET A 47 -2.01 9.50 -0.32
CA MET A 47 -1.44 9.56 1.03
C MET A 47 -0.37 10.63 1.17
N ASP A 48 0.11 11.20 0.08
CA ASP A 48 1.16 12.21 0.13
C ASP A 48 0.61 13.47 0.79
N PRO A 49 1.20 13.90 1.91
CA PRO A 49 0.67 15.07 2.62
C PRO A 49 0.71 16.36 1.81
N TYR A 50 1.52 16.38 0.76
CA TYR A 50 1.56 17.57 -0.11
C TYR A 50 0.18 17.89 -0.69
N TYR A 51 -0.64 16.86 -0.94
CA TYR A 51 -1.94 17.04 -1.58
C TYR A 51 -3.07 17.27 -0.56
N GLY A 52 -2.77 17.20 0.73
CA GLY A 52 -3.71 17.61 1.77
C GLY A 52 -4.96 16.78 1.94
N LYS A 53 -4.93 15.51 1.56
CA LYS A 53 -6.09 14.65 1.76
C LYS A 53 -6.21 14.27 3.23
N ASP A 54 -7.45 14.13 3.70
CA ASP A 54 -7.72 13.76 5.08
C ASP A 54 -7.77 12.24 5.21
N LEU A 55 -6.75 11.67 5.83
CA LEU A 55 -6.66 10.23 6.00
C LEU A 55 -7.04 9.77 7.40
N SER A 56 -7.49 10.68 8.27
CA SER A 56 -7.66 10.34 9.68
C SER A 56 -8.63 9.18 9.90
N ALA A 57 -9.63 9.04 9.03
CA ALA A 57 -10.64 7.99 9.20
C ALA A 57 -10.14 6.61 8.79
N MET A 58 -9.10 6.52 7.95
CA MET A 58 -8.67 5.23 7.45
C MET A 58 -7.18 4.96 7.65
N ALA A 59 -6.46 5.86 8.32
CA ALA A 59 -5.01 5.71 8.42
C ALA A 59 -4.62 4.39 9.09
N ALA A 60 -5.24 4.05 10.21
CA ALA A 60 -4.88 2.81 10.91
C ALA A 60 -5.26 1.56 10.11
N PRO A 61 -6.50 1.41 9.64
CA PRO A 61 -6.83 0.22 8.86
C PRO A 61 -6.06 0.15 7.55
N LEU A 62 -5.72 1.28 6.94
CA LEU A 62 -4.94 1.26 5.71
C LEU A 62 -3.52 0.80 5.99
N THR A 63 -2.93 1.25 7.09
CA THR A 63 -1.60 0.80 7.48
C THR A 63 -1.59 -0.71 7.71
N GLU A 64 -2.62 -1.24 8.34
CA GLU A 64 -2.73 -2.68 8.55
C GLU A 64 -2.87 -3.42 7.22
N LEU A 65 -3.71 -2.91 6.34
CA LEU A 65 -3.95 -3.55 5.05
C LEU A 65 -2.67 -3.58 4.21
N LEU A 66 -1.91 -2.49 4.22
CA LEU A 66 -0.65 -2.46 3.47
C LEU A 66 0.35 -3.48 4.00
N GLN A 67 0.38 -3.69 5.32
CA GLN A 67 1.22 -4.74 5.87
C GLN A 67 0.77 -6.12 5.40
N GLU A 68 -0.55 -6.36 5.39
CA GLU A 68 -1.08 -7.63 4.92
C GLU A 68 -0.69 -7.89 3.47
N VAL A 69 -0.79 -6.86 2.63
CA VAL A 69 -0.40 -7.00 1.23
C VAL A 69 1.08 -7.34 1.11
N ALA A 70 1.92 -6.66 1.88
CA ALA A 70 3.37 -6.88 1.81
C ALA A 70 3.75 -8.30 2.18
N VAL A 71 3.04 -8.94 3.12
CA VAL A 71 3.40 -10.28 3.57
C VAL A 71 2.66 -11.39 2.82
N THR A 72 1.63 -11.07 2.04
CA THR A 72 0.86 -12.11 1.37
C THR A 72 0.88 -12.05 -0.15
N ASP A 73 1.16 -10.91 -0.74
CA ASP A 73 1.09 -10.79 -2.19
C ASP A 73 2.24 -11.53 -2.84
N LYS A 74 1.96 -12.19 -3.97
CA LYS A 74 2.97 -12.96 -4.68
C LYS A 74 3.70 -12.16 -5.73
N ASN A 75 3.23 -10.95 -6.04
CA ASN A 75 3.85 -10.13 -7.08
C ASN A 75 4.86 -9.19 -6.44
N ALA A 76 6.11 -9.28 -6.89
CA ALA A 76 7.19 -8.49 -6.29
C ALA A 76 6.93 -7.00 -6.39
N GLY A 77 6.37 -6.54 -7.52
CA GLY A 77 6.08 -5.12 -7.69
C GLY A 77 5.04 -4.62 -6.72
N VAL A 78 4.01 -5.43 -6.46
CA VAL A 78 2.98 -5.07 -5.48
C VAL A 78 3.58 -5.02 -4.09
N VAL A 79 4.40 -6.02 -3.73
CA VAL A 79 5.06 -6.04 -2.42
C VAL A 79 5.94 -4.81 -2.24
N GLU A 80 6.73 -4.49 -3.26
CA GLU A 80 7.63 -3.35 -3.19
C GLU A 80 6.86 -2.05 -2.98
N GLU A 81 5.76 -1.88 -3.70
CA GLU A 81 4.99 -0.65 -3.60
C GLU A 81 4.28 -0.56 -2.24
N ALA A 82 3.77 -1.67 -1.73
CA ALA A 82 3.15 -1.66 -0.40
C ALA A 82 4.16 -1.26 0.67
N LEU A 83 5.37 -1.82 0.59
CA LEU A 83 6.42 -1.46 1.54
C LEU A 83 6.83 0.02 1.38
N HIS A 84 6.86 0.51 0.14
CA HIS A 84 7.16 1.91 -0.10
C HIS A 84 6.14 2.83 0.57
N LEU A 85 4.87 2.50 0.45
CA LEU A 85 3.82 3.33 1.05
C LEU A 85 3.94 3.33 2.58
N LEU A 86 4.27 2.16 3.17
CA LEU A 86 4.47 2.10 4.61
C LEU A 86 5.63 2.98 5.04
N GLU A 87 6.73 2.92 4.29
CA GLU A 87 7.92 3.68 4.63
C GLU A 87 7.71 5.18 4.45
N ALA A 88 7.03 5.55 3.39
CA ALA A 88 6.90 6.97 3.03
C ALA A 88 5.83 7.69 3.84
N TYR A 89 4.74 7.02 4.19
CA TYR A 89 3.57 7.73 4.69
C TYR A 89 3.01 7.24 6.02
N THR A 90 3.63 6.25 6.64
CA THR A 90 3.11 5.72 7.91
C THR A 90 4.22 5.61 8.93
N LYS A 91 3.83 5.29 10.17
CA LYS A 91 4.79 5.06 11.23
C LYS A 91 4.43 3.79 11.96
N GLY A 92 5.48 3.14 12.54
CA GLY A 92 5.26 1.93 13.30
C GLY A 92 4.54 2.19 14.61
N PRO A 93 4.28 1.15 15.34
CA PRO A 93 4.76 -0.22 15.12
C PRO A 93 3.99 -0.93 13.99
N TYR A 94 4.63 -1.97 13.44
CA TYR A 94 4.06 -2.72 12.34
C TYR A 94 3.91 -4.17 12.77
N ALA A 95 2.89 -4.45 13.56
CA ALA A 95 2.71 -5.75 14.20
C ALA A 95 2.54 -6.89 13.20
N ILE A 96 1.79 -6.66 12.12
CA ILE A 96 1.56 -7.70 11.13
C ILE A 96 2.85 -8.01 10.38
N LEU A 97 3.59 -6.96 10.01
CA LEU A 97 4.85 -7.13 9.30
C LEU A 97 5.85 -7.85 10.18
N GLU A 98 5.93 -7.48 11.47
CA GLU A 98 6.86 -8.10 12.39
C GLU A 98 6.58 -9.59 12.53
N LYS A 99 5.32 -9.94 12.67
CA LYS A 99 4.92 -11.32 12.89
C LYS A 99 5.18 -12.18 11.66
N ASN A 100 5.13 -11.59 10.47
CA ASN A 100 5.23 -12.31 9.22
C ASN A 100 6.41 -11.86 8.37
N ALA A 101 7.46 -11.33 8.99
CA ALA A 101 8.58 -10.76 8.25
C ALA A 101 9.24 -11.79 7.33
N ASP A 102 9.26 -13.06 7.73
CA ASP A 102 9.88 -14.11 6.93
C ASP A 102 9.06 -14.47 5.70
N GLN A 103 7.83 -13.98 5.58
CA GLN A 103 7.03 -14.19 4.38
C GLN A 103 7.36 -13.21 3.27
N VAL A 104 8.04 -12.11 3.59
CA VAL A 104 8.41 -11.11 2.59
C VAL A 104 9.65 -11.60 1.85
N PRO A 105 9.69 -11.45 0.50
CA PRO A 105 10.86 -11.89 -0.25
C PRO A 105 12.16 -11.27 0.26
N GLU A 106 13.22 -12.07 0.21
CA GLU A 106 14.48 -11.66 0.79
C GLU A 106 15.04 -10.38 0.18
N GLU A 107 14.74 -10.14 -1.07
CA GLU A 107 15.24 -8.93 -1.73
C GLU A 107 14.74 -7.67 -1.06
N PHE A 108 13.64 -7.75 -0.29
CA PHE A 108 13.09 -6.60 0.41
C PHE A 108 13.46 -6.56 1.89
N ARG A 109 14.36 -7.44 2.33
CA ARG A 109 14.74 -7.48 3.73
C ARG A 109 15.27 -6.14 4.27
N PRO A 110 16.09 -5.39 3.51
CA PRO A 110 16.56 -4.11 4.05
C PRO A 110 15.42 -3.17 4.40
N THR A 111 14.39 -3.12 3.55
CA THR A 111 13.24 -2.26 3.83
C THR A 111 12.47 -2.77 5.04
N VAL A 112 12.30 -4.09 5.15
CA VAL A 112 11.59 -4.68 6.29
C VAL A 112 12.32 -4.33 7.59
N LEU A 113 13.64 -4.48 7.60
CA LEU A 113 14.43 -4.16 8.80
C LEU A 113 14.31 -2.68 9.16
N TYR A 114 14.31 -1.81 8.15
CA TYR A 114 14.14 -0.39 8.40
C TYR A 114 12.78 -0.11 9.05
N LEU A 115 11.73 -0.72 8.52
CA LEU A 115 10.37 -0.50 9.03
C LEU A 115 10.21 -1.05 10.45
N LEU A 116 10.89 -2.13 10.79
CA LEU A 116 10.74 -2.75 12.10
C LEU A 116 11.63 -2.12 13.16
N ASP A 117 12.50 -1.19 12.79
CA ASP A 117 13.40 -0.55 13.74
C ASP A 117 12.65 0.59 14.44
N PRO A 118 12.45 0.49 15.77
CA PRO A 118 11.71 1.52 16.50
C PRO A 118 12.34 2.91 16.40
N ASP A 119 13.63 2.98 16.11
CA ASP A 119 14.30 4.27 15.97
C ASP A 119 13.80 5.05 14.75
N ASN A 120 13.12 4.38 13.83
CA ASN A 120 12.60 5.02 12.62
C ASN A 120 11.12 5.38 12.73
N TRP A 121 10.50 5.16 13.90
CA TRP A 121 9.07 5.41 14.07
C TRP A 121 8.75 6.85 14.54
#